data_6cd31ae4e00f45e913cce0ccd456b76a
#
_entry.id   6cd31ae4e00f45e913cce0ccd456b76a
#
_cell.length_a   1.000
_cell.length_b   1.000
_cell.length_c   1.000
_cell.angle_alpha   90.00
_cell.angle_beta   90.00
_cell.angle_gamma   90.00
#
_symmetry.space_group_name_H-M   'P 1'
#
loop_
_entity.id
_entity.type
_entity.pdbx_description
1 polymer ?
#
loop_
_entity_poly.entity_id
_entity_poly.type
_entity_poly.pdbx_seq_one_letter_code
_entity_poly.pdbx_strand_id
1 'polypeptide(L)'
;TDRYAQVDGRLKFYVRMPLSPPVAKISVFNEKNGNLEKGQDNTFKVIGFEEVPLKRKLGCIDFNNPEIKSFIGFASEFSQKAGYLSAGGSVYMSEDGVFRIDYLDTIKSNSGKKLKTPARISQSRGNIQVSKDLFKKYTVPMRMAILLHEFAHYYLNDKMEDEVEADLNGLLIYLGMGFPRIEAFQSFLTVFQETPTEQNKGRFDVLNQFISNFEKGRYNISYSGRYLRASSGQNCEINK
;
A
#
# COMPACT_ATOMS: atom_id res chain seq x y z
N THR A 1 14.13 2.11 7.15
CA THR A 1 13.46 1.42 8.28
C THR A 1 14.52 0.94 9.23
N ASP A 2 14.43 1.38 10.48
CA ASP A 2 15.36 0.97 11.51
C ASP A 2 14.78 -0.22 12.28
N ARG A 3 15.64 -1.15 12.64
CA ARG A 3 15.30 -2.33 13.43
C ARG A 3 16.31 -2.44 14.58
N TYR A 4 15.81 -2.55 15.78
CA TYR A 4 16.61 -2.70 16.99
C TYR A 4 16.35 -4.07 17.59
N ALA A 5 17.40 -4.74 18.02
CA ALA A 5 17.31 -5.97 18.80
C ALA A 5 18.56 -6.17 19.66
N GLN A 6 18.34 -6.72 20.82
CA GLN A 6 19.45 -7.23 21.64
C GLN A 6 19.91 -8.56 21.03
N VAL A 7 21.18 -8.68 20.74
CA VAL A 7 21.77 -9.88 20.17
C VAL A 7 22.69 -10.53 21.18
N ASP A 8 22.36 -11.76 21.53
CA ASP A 8 23.24 -12.68 22.24
C ASP A 8 23.42 -13.91 21.36
N GLY A 9 24.58 -14.02 20.73
CA GLY A 9 24.91 -15.06 19.77
C GLY A 9 24.48 -14.70 18.34
N ARG A 10 23.56 -15.46 17.73
CA ARG A 10 23.15 -15.32 16.31
C ARG A 10 21.72 -14.83 16.17
N LEU A 11 21.52 -13.80 15.34
CA LEU A 11 20.21 -13.26 15.04
C LEU A 11 19.94 -13.21 13.53
N LYS A 12 18.72 -13.55 13.13
CA LYS A 12 18.22 -13.41 11.76
C LYS A 12 17.14 -12.35 11.72
N PHE A 13 17.33 -11.32 10.88
CA PHE A 13 16.34 -10.29 10.60
C PHE A 13 15.70 -10.51 9.25
N TYR A 14 14.42 -10.16 9.16
CA TYR A 14 13.71 -10.06 7.88
C TYR A 14 13.42 -8.59 7.60
N VAL A 15 13.93 -8.10 6.48
CA VAL A 15 13.66 -6.75 5.97
C VAL A 15 12.80 -6.89 4.74
N ARG A 16 11.57 -6.38 4.78
CA ARG A 16 10.68 -6.38 3.62
C ARG A 16 11.05 -5.23 2.70
N MET A 17 11.19 -5.52 1.43
CA MET A 17 11.44 -4.54 0.37
C MET A 17 10.28 -4.59 -0.61
N PRO A 18 9.31 -3.67 -0.51
CA PRO A 18 8.10 -3.70 -1.32
C PRO A 18 8.36 -3.41 -2.80
N LEU A 19 9.40 -2.64 -3.08
CA LEU A 19 9.88 -2.36 -4.42
C LEU A 19 11.23 -3.05 -4.56
N SER A 20 11.41 -3.89 -5.56
CA SER A 20 12.69 -4.55 -5.83
C SER A 20 13.69 -3.54 -6.41
N PRO A 21 14.40 -2.77 -5.59
CA PRO A 21 15.39 -1.83 -6.11
C PRO A 21 16.57 -2.59 -6.71
N PRO A 22 17.18 -2.09 -7.78
CA PRO A 22 18.36 -2.72 -8.39
C PRO A 22 19.56 -2.74 -7.42
N VAL A 23 19.57 -1.84 -6.45
CA VAL A 23 20.58 -1.76 -5.40
C VAL A 23 19.90 -1.42 -4.08
N ALA A 24 20.21 -2.17 -3.03
CA ALA A 24 19.83 -1.86 -1.67
C ALA A 24 21.07 -1.69 -0.78
N LYS A 25 21.13 -0.59 -0.03
CA LYS A 25 22.15 -0.40 0.98
C LYS A 25 21.60 -0.82 2.34
N ILE A 26 22.20 -1.84 2.92
CA ILE A 26 21.89 -2.28 4.28
C ILE A 26 23.04 -1.86 5.17
N SER A 27 22.76 -1.02 6.15
CA SER A 27 23.73 -0.59 7.16
C SER A 27 23.38 -1.27 8.47
N VAL A 28 24.36 -1.97 9.05
CA VAL A 28 24.22 -2.67 10.33
C VAL A 28 25.25 -2.08 11.28
N PHE A 29 24.82 -1.67 12.45
CA PHE A 29 25.71 -1.09 13.44
C PHE A 29 25.28 -1.49 14.86
N ASN A 30 26.26 -1.47 15.75
CA ASN A 30 26.04 -1.67 17.16
C ASN A 30 25.82 -0.30 17.80
N GLU A 31 24.65 -0.12 18.42
CA GLU A 31 24.33 1.09 19.17
C GLU A 31 24.58 0.82 20.67
N LYS A 32 25.58 1.45 21.20
CA LYS A 32 25.83 1.48 22.63
C LYS A 32 25.61 2.90 23.14
N ASN A 33 24.64 3.07 24.02
CA ASN A 33 24.28 4.38 24.61
C ASN A 33 23.79 5.44 23.60
N GLY A 34 23.18 5.03 22.50
CA GLY A 34 22.58 5.94 21.51
C GLY A 34 23.55 6.65 20.59
N ASN A 35 24.86 6.42 20.71
CA ASN A 35 25.87 6.99 19.83
C ASN A 35 26.75 5.91 19.22
N LEU A 36 26.90 5.98 17.89
CA LEU A 36 27.87 5.18 17.14
C LEU A 36 29.19 5.92 17.14
N GLU A 37 30.17 5.42 17.87
CA GLU A 37 31.54 5.86 17.75
C GLU A 37 32.23 5.13 16.61
N LYS A 38 33.07 5.89 15.86
CA LYS A 38 33.84 5.34 14.76
C LYS A 38 34.75 4.22 15.28
N GLY A 39 34.49 2.98 14.80
CA GLY A 39 35.24 1.78 15.23
C GLY A 39 34.52 0.83 16.20
N GLN A 40 33.31 1.15 16.62
CA GLN A 40 32.48 0.24 17.46
C GLN A 40 31.67 -0.79 16.66
N ASP A 41 31.77 -0.78 15.34
CA ASP A 41 31.11 -1.68 14.41
C ASP A 41 31.71 -3.10 14.38
N ASN A 42 32.78 -3.37 15.13
CA ASN A 42 33.53 -4.63 15.11
C ASN A 42 33.02 -5.70 16.09
N THR A 43 31.96 -5.44 16.82
CA THR A 43 31.44 -6.39 17.84
C THR A 43 30.49 -7.44 17.27
N PHE A 44 30.14 -7.34 15.98
CA PHE A 44 29.33 -8.32 15.29
C PHE A 44 29.82 -8.56 13.86
N LYS A 45 29.41 -9.68 13.29
CA LYS A 45 29.74 -10.05 11.92
C LYS A 45 28.47 -10.37 11.16
N VAL A 46 28.28 -9.74 9.99
CA VAL A 46 27.23 -10.16 9.05
C VAL A 46 27.68 -11.47 8.41
N ILE A 47 26.88 -12.53 8.59
CA ILE A 47 27.23 -13.88 8.12
C ILE A 47 26.75 -14.08 6.68
N GLY A 48 25.60 -13.47 6.32
CA GLY A 48 25.07 -13.57 4.98
C GLY A 48 23.74 -12.86 4.82
N PHE A 49 23.32 -12.75 3.58
CA PHE A 49 22.02 -12.26 3.15
C PHE A 49 21.33 -13.35 2.34
N GLU A 50 20.04 -13.48 2.51
CA GLU A 50 19.19 -14.41 1.79
C GLU A 50 17.95 -13.67 1.31
N GLU A 51 17.64 -13.76 0.04
CA GLU A 51 16.38 -13.27 -0.50
C GLU A 51 15.29 -14.30 -0.19
N VAL A 52 14.25 -13.84 0.51
CA VAL A 52 13.10 -14.67 0.88
C VAL A 52 11.88 -14.11 0.15
N PRO A 53 11.20 -14.91 -0.68
CA PRO A 53 10.00 -14.45 -1.37
C PRO A 53 8.92 -14.06 -0.37
N LEU A 54 8.11 -13.07 -0.75
CA LEU A 54 6.94 -12.66 0.03
C LEU A 54 5.98 -13.84 0.21
N LYS A 55 5.23 -13.84 1.30
CA LYS A 55 4.18 -14.83 1.49
C LYS A 55 3.23 -14.80 0.30
N ARG A 56 2.93 -15.99 -0.22
CA ARG A 56 2.02 -16.16 -1.36
C ARG A 56 0.62 -15.64 -1.05
N LYS A 57 0.13 -15.88 0.17
CA LYS A 57 -1.20 -15.46 0.62
C LYS A 57 -1.13 -14.69 1.92
N LEU A 58 -1.93 -13.64 2.02
CA LEU A 58 -2.18 -12.89 3.23
C LEU A 58 -3.69 -12.67 3.36
N GLY A 59 -4.32 -13.33 4.34
CA GLY A 59 -5.77 -13.34 4.42
C GLY A 59 -6.37 -13.89 3.14
N CYS A 60 -7.30 -13.15 2.54
CA CYS A 60 -7.97 -13.51 1.29
C CYS A 60 -7.14 -13.18 0.03
N ILE A 61 -6.09 -12.38 0.15
CA ILE A 61 -5.30 -11.94 -1.01
C ILE A 61 -4.26 -12.98 -1.38
N ASP A 62 -4.35 -13.50 -2.60
CA ASP A 62 -3.31 -14.33 -3.22
C ASP A 62 -2.44 -13.47 -4.14
N PHE A 63 -1.21 -13.18 -3.72
CA PHE A 63 -0.25 -12.38 -4.49
C PHE A 63 0.24 -13.07 -5.78
N ASN A 64 -0.10 -14.34 -6.00
CA ASN A 64 0.13 -15.02 -7.28
C ASN A 64 -1.08 -14.97 -8.20
N ASN A 65 -2.21 -14.41 -7.77
CA ASN A 65 -3.30 -14.09 -8.68
C ASN A 65 -2.73 -13.19 -9.80
N PRO A 66 -2.87 -13.58 -11.09
CA PRO A 66 -2.24 -12.86 -12.20
C PRO A 66 -2.68 -11.39 -12.28
N GLU A 67 -3.95 -11.12 -12.00
CA GLU A 67 -4.52 -9.77 -12.03
C GLU A 67 -3.94 -8.88 -10.93
N ILE A 68 -3.89 -9.38 -9.69
CA ILE A 68 -3.28 -8.66 -8.56
C ILE A 68 -1.79 -8.41 -8.84
N LYS A 69 -1.08 -9.42 -9.32
CA LYS A 69 0.34 -9.32 -9.62
C LYS A 69 0.62 -8.32 -10.74
N SER A 70 -0.16 -8.36 -11.82
CA SER A 70 -0.05 -7.44 -12.95
C SER A 70 -0.34 -6.02 -12.48
N PHE A 71 -1.42 -5.79 -11.73
CA PHE A 71 -1.72 -4.47 -11.19
C PHE A 71 -0.63 -3.93 -10.26
N ILE A 72 -0.11 -4.74 -9.35
CA ILE A 72 0.99 -4.33 -8.45
C ILE A 72 2.20 -3.86 -9.24
N GLY A 73 2.60 -4.61 -10.27
CA GLY A 73 3.71 -4.24 -11.16
C GLY A 73 3.46 -2.90 -11.85
N PHE A 74 2.31 -2.77 -12.50
CA PHE A 74 1.88 -1.56 -13.18
C PHE A 74 1.80 -0.34 -12.26
N ALA A 75 1.13 -0.47 -11.10
CA ALA A 75 1.00 0.60 -10.13
C ALA A 75 2.34 1.02 -9.52
N SER A 76 3.25 0.05 -9.27
CA SER A 76 4.60 0.32 -8.77
C SER A 76 5.42 1.13 -9.77
N GLU A 77 5.39 0.74 -11.03
CA GLU A 77 6.10 1.45 -12.11
C GLU A 77 5.55 2.87 -12.28
N PHE A 78 4.22 3.02 -12.37
CA PHE A 78 3.59 4.32 -12.48
C PHE A 78 3.87 5.21 -11.26
N SER A 79 3.77 4.67 -10.04
CA SER A 79 4.03 5.42 -8.81
C SER A 79 5.43 5.98 -8.72
N GLN A 80 6.43 5.24 -9.22
CA GLN A 80 7.82 5.72 -9.27
C GLN A 80 7.99 6.85 -10.28
N LYS A 81 7.36 6.74 -11.45
CA LYS A 81 7.50 7.70 -12.55
C LYS A 81 6.61 8.95 -12.39
N ALA A 82 5.48 8.85 -11.71
CA ALA A 82 4.44 9.90 -11.64
C ALA A 82 4.95 11.29 -11.21
N GLY A 83 6.04 11.36 -10.43
CA GLY A 83 6.67 12.63 -10.04
C GLY A 83 7.33 13.38 -11.18
N TYR A 84 7.74 12.68 -12.23
CA TYR A 84 8.53 13.21 -13.36
C TYR A 84 7.73 13.29 -14.66
N LEU A 85 6.65 12.50 -14.77
CA LEU A 85 5.85 12.41 -15.97
C LEU A 85 5.10 13.71 -16.24
N SER A 86 5.01 14.08 -17.51
CA SER A 86 4.11 15.14 -17.96
C SER A 86 2.67 14.65 -17.83
N ALA A 87 1.77 15.53 -17.37
CA ALA A 87 0.34 15.34 -17.48
C ALA A 87 -0.19 16.04 -18.74
N GLY A 88 -1.44 16.13 -18.88
CA GLY A 88 -2.09 16.73 -20.03
C GLY A 88 -2.83 15.69 -20.88
N GLY A 89 -3.46 14.72 -20.21
CA GLY A 89 -4.22 13.67 -20.85
C GLY A 89 -3.38 12.45 -21.27
N SER A 90 -2.18 12.30 -20.67
CA SER A 90 -1.37 11.10 -20.93
C SER A 90 -2.06 9.84 -20.42
N VAL A 91 -2.08 8.82 -21.22
CA VAL A 91 -2.64 7.50 -20.93
C VAL A 91 -1.49 6.53 -20.70
N TYR A 92 -1.54 5.83 -19.57
CA TYR A 92 -0.62 4.75 -19.24
C TYR A 92 -1.41 3.45 -19.18
N MET A 93 -0.87 2.41 -19.79
CA MET A 93 -1.48 1.08 -19.81
C MET A 93 -0.49 0.05 -19.30
N SER A 94 -1.00 -0.99 -18.64
CA SER A 94 -0.21 -2.18 -18.32
C SER A 94 0.21 -2.91 -19.59
N GLU A 95 1.25 -3.75 -19.52
CA GLU A 95 1.78 -4.48 -20.69
C GLU A 95 0.72 -5.40 -21.32
N ASP A 96 -0.16 -5.98 -20.49
CA ASP A 96 -1.28 -6.82 -20.93
C ASP A 96 -2.51 -6.02 -21.41
N GLY A 97 -2.49 -4.69 -21.30
CA GLY A 97 -3.56 -3.80 -21.70
C GLY A 97 -4.80 -3.82 -20.77
N VAL A 98 -4.75 -4.55 -19.67
CA VAL A 98 -5.89 -4.71 -18.74
C VAL A 98 -6.11 -3.46 -17.90
N PHE A 99 -5.03 -2.86 -17.40
CA PHE A 99 -5.11 -1.68 -16.53
C PHE A 99 -4.76 -0.41 -17.27
N ARG A 100 -5.52 0.65 -16.95
CA ARG A 100 -5.34 1.95 -17.57
C ARG A 100 -5.38 3.07 -16.52
N ILE A 101 -4.40 3.97 -16.61
CA ILE A 101 -4.38 5.23 -15.85
C ILE A 101 -4.47 6.39 -16.84
N ASP A 102 -5.47 7.25 -16.63
CA ASP A 102 -5.59 8.55 -17.28
C ASP A 102 -4.94 9.60 -16.36
N TYR A 103 -3.73 10.05 -16.71
CA TYR A 103 -2.95 10.99 -15.91
C TYR A 103 -3.27 12.43 -16.33
N LEU A 104 -4.11 13.08 -15.55
CA LEU A 104 -4.68 14.39 -15.83
C LEU A 104 -4.00 15.47 -14.97
N ASP A 105 -3.97 16.72 -15.43
CA ASP A 105 -3.52 17.81 -14.58
C ASP A 105 -4.37 17.89 -13.30
N THR A 106 -5.69 17.83 -13.46
CA THR A 106 -6.66 17.75 -12.36
C THR A 106 -7.86 16.89 -12.75
N ILE A 107 -8.44 16.20 -11.79
CA ILE A 107 -9.71 15.49 -11.99
C ILE A 107 -10.84 16.50 -11.88
N LYS A 108 -11.81 16.43 -12.81
CA LYS A 108 -13.00 17.29 -12.83
C LYS A 108 -14.27 16.48 -12.70
N SER A 109 -15.30 17.06 -12.07
CA SER A 109 -16.65 16.52 -12.07
C SER A 109 -17.29 16.66 -13.46
N ASN A 110 -18.44 16.04 -13.67
CA ASN A 110 -19.22 16.19 -14.89
C ASN A 110 -19.64 17.66 -15.16
N SER A 111 -19.73 18.48 -14.12
CA SER A 111 -20.00 19.93 -14.22
C SER A 111 -18.73 20.77 -14.48
N GLY A 112 -17.56 20.13 -14.69
CA GLY A 112 -16.29 20.84 -14.91
C GLY A 112 -15.58 21.34 -13.66
N LYS A 113 -16.18 21.17 -12.47
CA LYS A 113 -15.58 21.60 -11.19
C LYS A 113 -14.38 20.72 -10.86
N LYS A 114 -13.26 21.34 -10.45
CA LYS A 114 -12.06 20.62 -9.96
C LYS A 114 -12.40 19.85 -8.70
N LEU A 115 -12.04 18.57 -8.68
CA LEU A 115 -12.15 17.69 -7.52
C LEU A 115 -10.86 17.71 -6.70
N LYS A 116 -10.99 17.49 -5.41
CA LYS A 116 -9.88 17.40 -4.47
C LYS A 116 -9.34 15.96 -4.32
N THR A 117 -9.95 14.99 -4.99
CA THR A 117 -9.49 13.60 -4.92
C THR A 117 -8.20 13.40 -5.71
N PRO A 118 -7.21 12.68 -5.18
CA PRO A 118 -5.96 12.38 -5.87
C PRO A 118 -6.11 11.38 -7.01
N ALA A 119 -7.03 10.43 -6.85
CA ALA A 119 -7.37 9.45 -7.87
C ALA A 119 -8.85 9.08 -7.76
N ARG A 120 -9.40 8.45 -8.78
CA ARG A 120 -10.70 7.79 -8.77
C ARG A 120 -10.77 6.73 -9.85
N ILE A 121 -11.46 5.62 -9.58
CA ILE A 121 -11.70 4.58 -10.57
C ILE A 121 -13.07 4.77 -11.24
N SER A 122 -13.14 4.44 -12.53
CA SER A 122 -14.41 4.38 -13.26
C SER A 122 -15.13 3.07 -12.94
N GLN A 123 -16.28 3.14 -12.30
CA GLN A 123 -17.09 1.96 -11.97
C GLN A 123 -17.57 1.17 -13.20
N SER A 124 -17.60 1.77 -14.39
CA SER A 124 -18.04 1.10 -15.61
C SER A 124 -16.92 0.51 -16.45
N ARG A 125 -15.68 0.97 -16.27
CA ARG A 125 -14.55 0.63 -17.14
C ARG A 125 -13.30 0.16 -16.40
N GLY A 126 -13.22 0.33 -15.08
CA GLY A 126 -12.01 0.03 -14.32
C GLY A 126 -10.81 0.96 -14.58
N ASN A 127 -10.99 2.02 -15.38
CA ASN A 127 -9.92 2.99 -15.64
C ASN A 127 -9.72 3.90 -14.41
N ILE A 128 -8.47 4.14 -14.03
CA ILE A 128 -8.12 5.02 -12.91
C ILE A 128 -7.75 6.40 -13.46
N GLN A 129 -8.44 7.44 -13.04
CA GLN A 129 -8.03 8.82 -13.26
C GLN A 129 -7.14 9.28 -12.10
N VAL A 130 -6.02 9.90 -12.40
CA VAL A 130 -5.05 10.39 -11.42
C VAL A 130 -4.79 11.87 -11.62
N SER A 131 -4.87 12.67 -10.55
CA SER A 131 -4.56 14.10 -10.55
C SER A 131 -3.06 14.32 -10.34
N LYS A 132 -2.35 14.83 -11.35
CA LYS A 132 -0.94 15.18 -11.27
C LYS A 132 -0.66 16.20 -10.18
N ASP A 133 -1.49 17.25 -10.08
CA ASP A 133 -1.31 18.32 -9.10
C ASP A 133 -1.23 17.83 -7.66
N LEU A 134 -1.97 16.76 -7.36
CA LEU A 134 -1.99 16.11 -6.04
C LEU A 134 -0.94 15.00 -5.98
N PHE A 135 -0.92 14.12 -6.97
CA PHE A 135 -0.11 12.90 -6.94
C PHE A 135 1.39 13.16 -6.88
N LYS A 136 1.87 14.22 -7.56
CA LYS A 136 3.29 14.62 -7.50
C LYS A 136 3.77 15.03 -6.10
N LYS A 137 2.85 15.41 -5.20
CA LYS A 137 3.17 15.81 -3.83
C LYS A 137 3.34 14.61 -2.88
N TYR A 138 2.88 13.44 -3.31
CA TYR A 138 2.91 12.23 -2.49
C TYR A 138 4.19 11.44 -2.71
N THR A 139 4.62 10.73 -1.68
CA THR A 139 5.69 9.74 -1.78
C THR A 139 5.26 8.55 -2.63
N VAL A 140 6.20 7.73 -3.10
CA VAL A 140 5.88 6.52 -3.85
C VAL A 140 4.97 5.58 -3.04
N PRO A 141 5.24 5.30 -1.74
CA PRO A 141 4.34 4.51 -0.92
C PRO A 141 2.92 5.09 -0.80
N MET A 142 2.78 6.40 -0.62
CA MET A 142 1.45 7.05 -0.56
C MET A 142 0.69 6.89 -1.88
N ARG A 143 1.38 7.05 -3.03
CA ARG A 143 0.80 6.82 -4.36
C ARG A 143 0.31 5.38 -4.51
N MET A 144 1.11 4.41 -4.03
CA MET A 144 0.73 3.00 -4.02
C MET A 144 -0.52 2.75 -3.16
N ALA A 145 -0.60 3.32 -1.96
CA ALA A 145 -1.78 3.17 -1.10
C ALA A 145 -3.05 3.66 -1.81
N ILE A 146 -2.98 4.81 -2.48
CA ILE A 146 -4.10 5.38 -3.24
C ILE A 146 -4.49 4.48 -4.42
N LEU A 147 -3.52 4.03 -5.23
CA LEU A 147 -3.82 3.18 -6.39
C LEU A 147 -4.39 1.82 -5.99
N LEU A 148 -3.92 1.24 -4.90
CA LEU A 148 -4.44 -0.02 -4.38
C LEU A 148 -5.87 0.12 -3.83
N HIS A 149 -6.20 1.26 -3.24
CA HIS A 149 -7.57 1.58 -2.84
C HIS A 149 -8.50 1.64 -4.08
N GLU A 150 -8.11 2.38 -5.12
CA GLU A 150 -8.88 2.46 -6.37
C GLU A 150 -9.03 1.09 -7.05
N PHE A 151 -7.97 0.31 -7.08
CA PHE A 151 -8.00 -1.06 -7.60
C PHE A 151 -8.99 -1.92 -6.83
N ALA A 152 -9.01 -1.81 -5.51
CA ALA A 152 -9.89 -2.60 -4.67
C ALA A 152 -11.37 -2.35 -4.97
N HIS A 153 -11.78 -1.12 -5.25
CA HIS A 153 -13.15 -0.79 -5.60
C HIS A 153 -13.71 -1.62 -6.76
N TYR A 154 -12.92 -1.81 -7.81
CA TYR A 154 -13.38 -2.46 -9.04
C TYR A 154 -13.10 -3.96 -9.07
N TYR A 155 -11.95 -4.37 -8.51
CA TYR A 155 -11.44 -5.73 -8.71
C TYR A 155 -11.56 -6.64 -7.46
N LEU A 156 -11.75 -6.08 -6.28
CA LEU A 156 -11.73 -6.85 -5.04
C LEU A 156 -12.99 -6.73 -4.19
N ASN A 157 -13.67 -5.59 -4.25
CA ASN A 157 -14.85 -5.34 -3.44
C ASN A 157 -16.06 -6.10 -3.95
N ASP A 158 -16.89 -6.61 -3.02
CA ASP A 158 -18.20 -7.14 -3.35
C ASP A 158 -19.15 -6.02 -3.83
N LYS A 159 -18.99 -4.82 -3.23
CA LYS A 159 -19.72 -3.61 -3.61
C LYS A 159 -18.72 -2.53 -3.96
N MET A 160 -18.72 -2.12 -5.23
CA MET A 160 -17.78 -1.11 -5.74
C MET A 160 -17.81 0.21 -4.99
N GLU A 161 -18.97 0.59 -4.43
CA GLU A 161 -19.14 1.81 -3.68
C GLU A 161 -18.72 1.73 -2.21
N ASP A 162 -18.33 0.55 -1.72
CA ASP A 162 -17.92 0.39 -0.32
C ASP A 162 -16.49 0.88 -0.10
N GLU A 163 -16.40 2.07 0.43
CA GLU A 163 -15.15 2.76 0.74
C GLU A 163 -14.34 2.04 1.84
N VAL A 164 -15.02 1.45 2.83
CA VAL A 164 -14.34 0.75 3.93
C VAL A 164 -13.72 -0.54 3.41
N GLU A 165 -14.45 -1.26 2.57
CA GLU A 165 -13.95 -2.48 1.96
C GLU A 165 -12.76 -2.19 1.05
N ALA A 166 -12.80 -1.11 0.25
CA ALA A 166 -11.70 -0.67 -0.59
C ALA A 166 -10.46 -0.27 0.22
N ASP A 167 -10.67 0.47 1.30
CA ASP A 167 -9.59 0.84 2.22
C ASP A 167 -8.87 -0.40 2.76
N LEU A 168 -9.63 -1.39 3.20
CA LEU A 168 -9.10 -2.59 3.85
C LEU A 168 -8.41 -3.53 2.87
N ASN A 169 -9.03 -3.78 1.72
CA ASN A 169 -8.46 -4.62 0.67
C ASN A 169 -7.17 -3.99 0.12
N GLY A 170 -7.21 -2.69 -0.18
CA GLY A 170 -6.03 -1.95 -0.64
C GLY A 170 -4.91 -1.95 0.40
N LEU A 171 -5.24 -1.71 1.68
CA LEU A 171 -4.28 -1.69 2.77
C LEU A 171 -3.70 -3.08 3.07
N LEU A 172 -4.48 -4.15 2.93
CA LEU A 172 -3.99 -5.52 3.09
C LEU A 172 -2.89 -5.84 2.07
N ILE A 173 -3.11 -5.50 0.79
CA ILE A 173 -2.08 -5.67 -0.24
C ILE A 173 -0.87 -4.79 0.09
N TYR A 174 -1.09 -3.53 0.40
CA TYR A 174 -0.04 -2.55 0.71
C TYR A 174 0.88 -3.03 1.85
N LEU A 175 0.31 -3.40 2.98
CA LEU A 175 1.06 -3.90 4.13
C LEU A 175 1.67 -5.28 3.86
N GLY A 176 0.96 -6.13 3.14
CA GLY A 176 1.44 -7.44 2.71
C GLY A 176 2.70 -7.38 1.87
N MET A 177 2.81 -6.37 1.01
CA MET A 177 4.03 -6.06 0.26
C MET A 177 5.14 -5.49 1.13
N GLY A 178 4.87 -5.07 2.37
CA GLY A 178 5.86 -4.53 3.30
C GLY A 178 6.05 -3.03 3.23
N PHE A 179 5.14 -2.29 2.59
CA PHE A 179 5.17 -0.83 2.61
C PHE A 179 4.99 -0.28 4.04
N PRO A 180 5.57 0.92 4.33
CA PRO A 180 5.50 1.50 5.65
C PRO A 180 4.07 1.93 6.02
N ARG A 181 3.60 1.47 7.17
CA ARG A 181 2.26 1.85 7.68
C ARG A 181 2.07 3.36 7.84
N ILE A 182 3.14 4.07 8.21
CA ILE A 182 3.07 5.52 8.43
C ILE A 182 2.71 6.27 7.16
N GLU A 183 3.20 5.82 6.01
CA GLU A 183 2.89 6.40 4.72
C GLU A 183 1.42 6.14 4.31
N ALA A 184 0.88 4.95 4.66
CA ALA A 184 -0.53 4.66 4.47
C ALA A 184 -1.40 5.60 5.33
N PHE A 185 -1.09 5.72 6.62
CA PHE A 185 -1.76 6.67 7.49
C PHE A 185 -1.74 8.09 6.95
N GLN A 186 -0.57 8.55 6.52
CA GLN A 186 -0.42 9.90 5.99
C GLN A 186 -1.28 10.11 4.73
N SER A 187 -1.38 9.12 3.85
CA SER A 187 -2.23 9.24 2.66
C SER A 187 -3.71 9.31 3.01
N PHE A 188 -4.20 8.44 3.89
CA PHE A 188 -5.59 8.47 4.34
C PHE A 188 -5.92 9.74 5.11
N LEU A 189 -5.05 10.16 6.04
CA LEU A 189 -5.24 11.42 6.77
C LEU A 189 -5.34 12.61 5.81
N THR A 190 -4.48 12.69 4.81
CA THR A 190 -4.52 13.78 3.83
C THR A 190 -5.85 13.81 3.08
N VAL A 191 -6.33 12.65 2.63
CA VAL A 191 -7.63 12.54 1.94
C VAL A 191 -8.79 12.90 2.88
N PHE A 192 -8.78 12.40 4.12
CA PHE A 192 -9.86 12.63 5.08
C PHE A 192 -9.91 14.06 5.61
N GLN A 193 -8.76 14.72 5.76
CA GLN A 193 -8.68 16.13 6.16
C GLN A 193 -9.25 17.07 5.08
N GLU A 194 -9.13 16.71 3.81
CA GLU A 194 -9.73 17.46 2.71
C GLU A 194 -11.27 17.40 2.71
N THR A 195 -11.85 16.34 3.31
CA THR A 195 -13.29 16.13 3.39
C THR A 195 -13.66 15.54 4.76
N PRO A 196 -13.63 16.35 5.84
CA PRO A 196 -13.91 15.87 7.18
C PRO A 196 -15.40 15.58 7.36
N THR A 197 -15.74 14.28 7.42
CA THR A 197 -17.09 13.77 7.67
C THR A 197 -17.06 12.73 8.78
N GLU A 198 -18.18 12.48 9.44
CA GLU A 198 -18.30 11.39 10.42
C GLU A 198 -18.00 10.02 9.77
N GLN A 199 -18.36 9.86 8.50
CA GLN A 199 -18.03 8.65 7.75
C GLN A 199 -16.51 8.47 7.64
N ASN A 200 -15.75 9.50 7.27
CA ASN A 200 -14.29 9.45 7.14
C ASN A 200 -13.60 9.23 8.49
N LYS A 201 -14.18 9.75 9.58
CA LYS A 201 -13.70 9.47 10.93
C LYS A 201 -13.87 7.99 11.27
N GLY A 202 -15.05 7.42 10.99
CA GLY A 202 -15.28 5.98 11.20
C GLY A 202 -14.36 5.10 10.35
N ARG A 203 -14.07 5.48 9.11
CA ARG A 203 -13.09 4.79 8.25
C ARG A 203 -11.70 4.81 8.88
N PHE A 204 -11.28 5.94 9.42
CA PHE A 204 -9.99 6.08 10.08
C PHE A 204 -9.83 5.15 11.30
N ASP A 205 -10.86 5.04 12.12
CA ASP A 205 -10.86 4.15 13.29
C ASP A 205 -10.74 2.67 12.86
N VAL A 206 -11.44 2.28 11.80
CA VAL A 206 -11.36 0.94 11.22
C VAL A 206 -9.95 0.64 10.70
N LEU A 207 -9.34 1.58 9.98
CA LEU A 207 -7.98 1.46 9.47
C LEU A 207 -6.95 1.29 10.60
N ASN A 208 -7.06 2.08 11.66
CA ASN A 208 -6.21 1.97 12.85
C ASN A 208 -6.29 0.58 13.48
N GLN A 209 -7.51 0.09 13.66
CA GLN A 209 -7.72 -1.25 14.21
C GLN A 209 -7.15 -2.34 13.31
N PHE A 210 -7.34 -2.20 11.99
CA PHE A 210 -6.81 -3.16 11.02
C PHE A 210 -5.28 -3.21 11.06
N ILE A 211 -4.59 -2.06 11.03
CA ILE A 211 -3.13 -1.99 11.09
C ILE A 211 -2.60 -2.65 12.37
N SER A 212 -3.23 -2.36 13.51
CA SER A 212 -2.86 -2.98 14.77
C SER A 212 -3.04 -4.50 14.76
N ASN A 213 -4.09 -5.00 14.13
CA ASN A 213 -4.32 -6.43 13.96
C ASN A 213 -3.32 -7.07 13.01
N PHE A 214 -2.99 -6.40 11.91
CA PHE A 214 -2.00 -6.84 10.94
C PHE A 214 -0.62 -7.05 11.59
N GLU A 215 -0.20 -6.13 12.45
CA GLU A 215 1.06 -6.24 13.18
C GLU A 215 1.11 -7.44 14.13
N LYS A 216 -0.04 -7.85 14.66
CA LYS A 216 -0.21 -9.03 15.51
C LYS A 216 -0.34 -10.33 14.71
N GLY A 217 -0.16 -10.28 13.39
CA GLY A 217 -0.32 -11.43 12.50
C GLY A 217 -1.76 -11.85 12.23
N ARG A 218 -2.72 -10.98 12.52
CA ARG A 218 -4.15 -11.20 12.27
C ARG A 218 -4.53 -10.56 10.95
N TYR A 219 -4.51 -11.34 9.87
CA TYR A 219 -4.69 -10.85 8.49
C TYR A 219 -6.10 -11.06 7.93
N ASN A 220 -6.98 -11.76 8.65
CA ASN A 220 -8.31 -12.06 8.16
C ASN A 220 -9.20 -10.83 8.30
N ILE A 221 -9.73 -10.38 7.16
CA ILE A 221 -10.78 -9.40 7.09
C ILE A 221 -12.07 -10.20 6.95
N SER A 222 -12.87 -10.30 7.99
CA SER A 222 -14.26 -10.70 7.84
C SER A 222 -15.12 -9.46 7.87
N TYR A 223 -15.68 -9.12 6.73
CA TYR A 223 -16.63 -8.04 6.60
C TYR A 223 -18.05 -8.60 6.82
N SER A 224 -18.66 -8.32 7.95
CA SER A 224 -20.10 -8.51 8.13
C SER A 224 -20.76 -7.13 8.20
N GLY A 225 -21.10 -6.59 7.04
CA GLY A 225 -22.10 -5.54 6.83
C GLY A 225 -21.99 -4.21 7.57
N ARG A 226 -21.21 -4.08 8.63
CA ARG A 226 -21.01 -2.82 9.37
C ARG A 226 -19.73 -2.71 10.20
N TYR A 227 -19.04 -3.81 10.50
CA TYR A 227 -17.83 -3.77 11.32
C TYR A 227 -16.90 -4.94 10.99
N LEU A 228 -15.60 -4.64 10.92
CA LEU A 228 -14.57 -5.65 10.89
C LEU A 228 -14.62 -6.52 12.15
N ARG A 229 -14.81 -7.81 11.97
CA ARG A 229 -14.44 -8.78 12.99
C ARG A 229 -13.15 -9.44 12.56
N ALA A 230 -12.07 -9.23 13.33
CA ALA A 230 -10.92 -10.10 13.22
C ALA A 230 -11.31 -11.50 13.71
N SER A 231 -11.64 -12.40 12.78
CA SER A 231 -11.87 -13.80 13.11
C SER A 231 -10.54 -14.54 13.03
N SER A 232 -10.19 -15.22 14.09
CA SER A 232 -9.16 -16.24 14.11
C SER A 232 -9.61 -17.43 13.26
N GLY A 233 -9.01 -17.63 12.09
CA GLY A 233 -8.92 -18.97 11.50
C GLY A 233 -10.07 -19.48 10.65
N GLN A 234 -10.80 -18.64 9.91
CA GLN A 234 -11.75 -19.14 8.90
C GLN A 234 -11.33 -18.79 7.48
N ASN A 235 -11.47 -19.78 6.59
CA ASN A 235 -11.16 -19.69 5.17
C ASN A 235 -11.98 -18.60 4.51
N CYS A 236 -11.34 -17.73 3.77
CA CYS A 236 -12.01 -16.85 2.83
C CYS A 236 -12.51 -17.71 1.67
N GLU A 237 -13.76 -18.10 1.66
CA GLU A 237 -14.42 -18.56 0.47
C GLU A 237 -14.92 -17.34 -0.28
N ILE A 238 -14.19 -16.98 -1.33
CA ILE A 238 -14.70 -16.06 -2.34
C ILE A 238 -15.70 -16.88 -3.15
N ASN A 239 -16.95 -16.79 -2.77
CA ASN A 239 -18.04 -17.24 -3.65
C ASN A 239 -18.14 -16.21 -4.79
N LYS A 240 -17.63 -16.60 -5.97
CA LYS A 240 -17.95 -15.95 -7.23
C LYS A 240 -19.34 -16.35 -7.69
#